data_27357af0812b7dc6cfc5238454404454
#
_entry.id   27357af0812b7dc6cfc5238454404454
#
_cell.length_a   1.000
_cell.length_b   1.000
_cell.length_c   1.000
_cell.angle_alpha   90.00
_cell.angle_beta   90.00
_cell.angle_gamma   90.00
#
_symmetry.space_group_name_H-M   'P 1'
#
loop_
_entity.id
_entity.type
_entity.pdbx_description
1 polymer ?
#
loop_
_entity_poly.entity_id
_entity_poly.type
_entity_poly.pdbx_seq_one_letter_code
_entity_poly.pdbx_strand_id
1 'polypeptide(L)'
;AEVYNSIFKLGFGFVEVGTVTPLKQVGNPKPRIFRLAEDEALINRLGFNNLGAKKISSKMRSNKPNGLIGINLGPNKDTQDRLNDYLIGFRTFHDIADYITINISSPNTQNLRELHEEKKFDELMTQIFNEKGKLNSEIPIVVKISPDVKDDKIEKIASILIKHGVKAVIISNTTEANRDDLKNISKHEKGGLSGKPLEKISNQLIKKFYKFLNGKVDIIGVGGIDSGKSAYDKFLAGASFLQLYTGMVYQGPNIVSKIKKELKQILINKKVKNFKEIIGKSEY
;
A
#
# COMPACT_ATOMS: atom_id res chain seq x y z
N ALA A 1 -7.32 -10.34 -8.18
CA ALA A 1 -6.83 -10.57 -9.54
C ALA A 1 -7.93 -10.95 -10.54
N GLU A 2 -9.17 -10.50 -10.34
CA GLU A 2 -10.27 -10.89 -11.25
C GLU A 2 -10.85 -9.71 -12.03
N VAL A 3 -10.66 -8.48 -11.53
CA VAL A 3 -11.34 -7.27 -12.04
C VAL A 3 -10.41 -6.13 -12.42
N TYR A 4 -9.08 -6.34 -12.47
CA TYR A 4 -8.12 -5.25 -12.70
C TYR A 4 -8.39 -4.52 -14.03
N ASN A 5 -8.75 -5.21 -15.11
CA ASN A 5 -9.07 -4.58 -16.39
C ASN A 5 -10.33 -3.69 -16.30
N SER A 6 -11.30 -4.06 -15.45
CA SER A 6 -12.47 -3.21 -15.19
C SER A 6 -12.10 -1.99 -14.34
N ILE A 7 -11.17 -2.13 -13.41
CA ILE A 7 -10.67 -1.02 -12.58
C ILE A 7 -9.92 0.02 -13.45
N PHE A 8 -9.10 -0.41 -14.42
CA PHE A 8 -8.45 0.52 -15.35
C PHE A 8 -9.46 1.41 -16.10
N LYS A 9 -10.62 0.87 -16.48
CA LYS A 9 -11.70 1.64 -17.14
C LYS A 9 -12.28 2.75 -16.27
N LEU A 10 -12.09 2.71 -14.96
CA LEU A 10 -12.50 3.77 -14.03
C LEU A 10 -11.51 4.94 -13.97
N GLY A 11 -10.43 4.89 -14.75
CA GLY A 11 -9.45 5.97 -14.86
C GLY A 11 -8.28 5.90 -13.91
N PHE A 12 -8.06 4.74 -13.26
CA PHE A 12 -6.83 4.51 -12.50
C PHE A 12 -5.62 4.40 -13.42
N GLY A 13 -4.50 5.02 -13.05
CA GLY A 13 -3.25 4.95 -13.80
C GLY A 13 -2.48 3.64 -13.56
N PHE A 14 -2.70 3.01 -12.42
CA PHE A 14 -2.15 1.71 -12.05
C PHE A 14 -3.07 1.00 -11.05
N VAL A 15 -2.94 -0.32 -10.97
CA VAL A 15 -3.72 -1.17 -10.05
C VAL A 15 -2.76 -2.10 -9.28
N GLU A 16 -2.93 -2.22 -7.98
CA GLU A 16 -2.21 -3.20 -7.17
C GLU A 16 -3.12 -4.36 -6.79
N VAL A 17 -2.71 -5.57 -7.13
CA VAL A 17 -3.43 -6.83 -6.84
C VAL A 17 -2.79 -7.50 -5.64
N GLY A 18 -3.58 -7.93 -4.69
CA GLY A 18 -3.08 -8.68 -3.53
C GLY A 18 -3.84 -8.40 -2.23
N THR A 19 -3.32 -8.88 -1.16
CA THR A 19 -2.04 -9.59 -0.99
C THR A 19 -2.15 -11.02 -1.55
N VAL A 20 -1.14 -11.44 -2.29
CA VAL A 20 -1.02 -12.79 -2.83
C VAL A 20 -0.06 -13.58 -1.94
N THR A 21 -0.44 -14.79 -1.58
CA THR A 21 0.39 -15.72 -0.81
C THR A 21 0.78 -16.92 -1.69
N PRO A 22 1.86 -17.66 -1.40
CA PRO A 22 2.25 -18.85 -2.17
C PRO A 22 1.13 -19.84 -2.37
N LEU A 23 0.50 -20.24 -1.28
CA LEU A 23 -0.64 -21.17 -1.28
C LEU A 23 -1.96 -20.39 -1.17
N LYS A 24 -3.03 -21.00 -1.68
CA LYS A 24 -4.41 -20.53 -1.47
C LYS A 24 -4.69 -20.37 0.02
N GLN A 25 -5.38 -19.29 0.38
CA GLN A 25 -5.73 -18.99 1.76
C GLN A 25 -7.16 -18.46 1.84
N VAL A 26 -7.96 -19.01 2.76
CA VAL A 26 -9.38 -18.62 2.94
C VAL A 26 -9.48 -17.27 3.67
N GLY A 27 -8.47 -16.93 4.47
CA GLY A 27 -8.47 -15.78 5.36
C GLY A 27 -9.14 -16.06 6.69
N ASN A 28 -9.34 -15.01 7.49
CA ASN A 28 -9.95 -15.13 8.81
C ASN A 28 -11.45 -15.44 8.75
N PRO A 29 -12.06 -15.99 9.81
CA PRO A 29 -13.50 -16.23 9.90
C PRO A 29 -14.33 -14.96 9.66
N LYS A 30 -15.55 -15.11 9.16
CA LYS A 30 -16.55 -14.05 9.01
C LYS A 30 -17.34 -13.88 10.33
N PRO A 31 -17.84 -12.65 10.64
CA PRO A 31 -17.66 -11.39 9.92
C PRO A 31 -16.24 -10.84 10.06
N ARG A 32 -15.71 -10.25 9.00
CA ARG A 32 -14.33 -9.79 8.92
C ARG A 32 -14.15 -8.44 8.22
N ILE A 33 -15.26 -7.78 7.89
CA ILE A 33 -15.32 -6.40 7.38
C ILE A 33 -16.47 -5.71 8.09
N PHE A 34 -16.18 -4.54 8.65
CA PHE A 34 -17.14 -3.70 9.39
C PHE A 34 -17.13 -2.31 8.78
N ARG A 35 -18.31 -1.84 8.38
CA ARG A 35 -18.47 -0.51 7.81
C ARG A 35 -18.87 0.46 8.92
N LEU A 36 -18.07 1.50 9.08
CA LEU A 36 -18.29 2.60 10.02
C LEU A 36 -18.79 3.81 9.22
N ALA A 37 -20.09 3.85 8.94
CA ALA A 37 -20.65 4.82 8.00
C ALA A 37 -20.48 6.26 8.47
N GLU A 38 -20.71 6.52 9.76
CA GLU A 38 -20.60 7.84 10.39
C GLU A 38 -19.16 8.40 10.35
N ASP A 39 -18.18 7.52 10.20
CA ASP A 39 -16.75 7.83 10.20
C ASP A 39 -16.14 7.75 8.79
N GLU A 40 -16.92 7.41 7.76
CA GLU A 40 -16.43 7.12 6.40
C GLU A 40 -15.23 6.15 6.41
N ALA A 41 -15.35 5.09 7.23
CA ALA A 41 -14.27 4.18 7.58
C ALA A 41 -14.67 2.70 7.44
N LEU A 42 -13.65 1.84 7.34
CA LEU A 42 -13.81 0.38 7.44
C LEU A 42 -12.83 -0.16 8.47
N ILE A 43 -13.28 -1.16 9.24
CA ILE A 43 -12.38 -2.05 9.97
C ILE A 43 -12.41 -3.41 9.26
N ASN A 44 -11.22 -3.97 8.98
CA ASN A 44 -11.12 -5.28 8.37
C ASN A 44 -10.11 -6.17 9.07
N ARG A 45 -10.42 -7.47 9.06
CA ARG A 45 -9.52 -8.56 9.47
C ARG A 45 -9.53 -9.68 8.43
N LEU A 46 -9.29 -9.33 7.17
CA LEU A 46 -9.42 -10.25 6.02
C LEU A 46 -8.47 -11.44 6.11
N GLY A 47 -7.22 -11.25 6.55
CA GLY A 47 -6.24 -12.32 6.70
C GLY A 47 -5.74 -12.87 5.37
N PHE A 48 -5.50 -12.00 4.38
CA PHE A 48 -4.95 -12.34 3.06
C PHE A 48 -5.70 -13.46 2.32
N ASN A 49 -7.04 -13.39 2.27
CA ASN A 49 -7.80 -14.32 1.48
C ASN A 49 -7.49 -14.19 -0.02
N ASN A 50 -6.97 -15.25 -0.62
CA ASN A 50 -6.58 -15.27 -2.03
C ASN A 50 -6.49 -16.69 -2.61
N LEU A 51 -6.36 -16.79 -3.93
CA LEU A 51 -6.34 -18.06 -4.67
C LEU A 51 -4.97 -18.75 -4.72
N GLY A 52 -3.92 -18.13 -4.15
CA GLY A 52 -2.54 -18.58 -4.24
C GLY A 52 -1.83 -18.14 -5.51
N ALA A 53 -0.50 -18.05 -5.43
CA ALA A 53 0.35 -17.49 -6.48
C ALA A 53 0.19 -18.22 -7.83
N LYS A 54 0.20 -19.54 -7.84
CA LYS A 54 0.06 -20.35 -9.07
C LYS A 54 -1.23 -20.05 -9.84
N LYS A 55 -2.38 -19.99 -9.14
CA LYS A 55 -3.66 -19.74 -9.81
C LYS A 55 -3.81 -18.30 -10.28
N ILE A 56 -3.30 -17.35 -9.50
CA ILE A 56 -3.35 -15.92 -9.85
C ILE A 56 -2.43 -15.62 -11.04
N SER A 57 -1.20 -16.13 -11.05
CA SER A 57 -0.28 -15.95 -12.18
C SER A 57 -0.81 -16.55 -13.47
N SER A 58 -1.38 -17.77 -13.42
CA SER A 58 -2.04 -18.38 -14.58
C SER A 58 -3.18 -17.52 -15.14
N LYS A 59 -4.03 -16.96 -14.25
CA LYS A 59 -5.11 -16.04 -14.68
C LYS A 59 -4.57 -14.77 -15.31
N MET A 60 -3.49 -14.21 -14.79
CA MET A 60 -2.89 -12.99 -15.34
C MET A 60 -2.20 -13.22 -16.68
N ARG A 61 -1.59 -14.38 -16.88
CA ARG A 61 -1.01 -14.76 -18.18
C ARG A 61 -2.10 -14.97 -19.25
N SER A 62 -3.25 -15.54 -18.89
CA SER A 62 -4.37 -15.77 -19.82
C SER A 62 -5.21 -14.51 -20.08
N ASN A 63 -5.25 -13.56 -19.15
CA ASN A 63 -5.95 -12.29 -19.27
C ASN A 63 -5.02 -11.14 -18.92
N LYS A 64 -4.19 -10.74 -19.90
CA LYS A 64 -3.17 -9.72 -19.68
C LYS A 64 -3.77 -8.40 -19.17
N PRO A 65 -3.10 -7.72 -18.21
CA PRO A 65 -3.51 -6.39 -17.78
C PRO A 65 -3.44 -5.37 -18.92
N ASN A 66 -4.43 -4.47 -18.98
CA ASN A 66 -4.49 -3.39 -19.97
C ASN A 66 -3.81 -2.09 -19.46
N GLY A 67 -3.01 -2.16 -18.41
CA GLY A 67 -2.32 -1.03 -17.81
C GLY A 67 -1.32 -1.50 -16.75
N LEU A 68 -0.67 -0.56 -16.08
CA LEU A 68 0.37 -0.85 -15.09
C LEU A 68 -0.20 -1.61 -13.88
N ILE A 69 0.35 -2.78 -13.61
CA ILE A 69 -0.12 -3.66 -12.54
C ILE A 69 1.00 -4.01 -11.56
N GLY A 70 0.72 -3.76 -10.28
CA GLY A 70 1.56 -4.20 -9.18
C GLY A 70 1.01 -5.47 -8.53
N ILE A 71 1.92 -6.30 -8.03
CA ILE A 71 1.57 -7.48 -7.23
C ILE A 71 2.09 -7.29 -5.80
N ASN A 72 1.14 -7.29 -4.87
CA ASN A 72 1.42 -7.21 -3.44
C ASN A 72 1.58 -8.62 -2.89
N LEU A 73 2.77 -8.92 -2.36
CA LEU A 73 3.16 -10.22 -1.84
C LEU A 73 3.14 -10.24 -0.32
N GLY A 74 2.74 -11.36 0.23
CA GLY A 74 2.82 -11.64 1.67
C GLY A 74 2.90 -13.13 1.95
N PRO A 75 3.29 -13.50 3.19
CA PRO A 75 3.39 -14.90 3.58
C PRO A 75 2.04 -15.52 3.86
N ASN A 76 1.94 -16.84 3.76
CA ASN A 76 0.82 -17.60 4.29
C ASN A 76 0.74 -17.45 5.81
N LYS A 77 -0.46 -17.60 6.38
CA LYS A 77 -0.70 -17.45 7.81
C LYS A 77 0.10 -18.47 8.64
N ASP A 78 0.09 -19.71 8.20
CA ASP A 78 0.63 -20.86 8.93
C ASP A 78 2.00 -21.31 8.40
N THR A 79 2.72 -20.43 7.68
CA THR A 79 4.07 -20.71 7.17
C THR A 79 5.10 -20.74 8.29
N GLN A 80 6.05 -21.68 8.16
CA GLN A 80 7.25 -21.74 9.03
C GLN A 80 8.37 -20.83 8.52
N ASP A 81 8.38 -20.53 7.21
CA ASP A 81 9.41 -19.73 6.55
C ASP A 81 8.78 -18.60 5.72
N ARG A 82 8.57 -17.46 6.41
CA ARG A 82 8.00 -16.26 5.78
C ARG A 82 8.87 -15.69 4.69
N LEU A 83 10.18 -15.76 4.86
CA LEU A 83 11.12 -15.24 3.88
C LEU A 83 11.00 -16.01 2.56
N ASN A 84 10.98 -17.34 2.62
CA ASN A 84 10.80 -18.17 1.44
C ASN A 84 9.44 -17.92 0.75
N ASP A 85 8.40 -17.61 1.51
CA ASP A 85 7.09 -17.26 0.94
C ASP A 85 7.16 -16.00 0.05
N TYR A 86 7.91 -14.97 0.46
CA TYR A 86 8.17 -13.81 -0.40
C TYR A 86 8.97 -14.17 -1.64
N LEU A 87 9.99 -15.03 -1.51
CA LEU A 87 10.79 -15.47 -2.64
C LEU A 87 9.98 -16.29 -3.65
N ILE A 88 9.10 -17.18 -3.19
CA ILE A 88 8.15 -17.92 -4.07
C ILE A 88 7.26 -16.94 -4.82
N GLY A 89 6.70 -15.96 -4.13
CA GLY A 89 5.89 -14.91 -4.74
C GLY A 89 6.70 -14.10 -5.78
N PHE A 90 7.90 -13.69 -5.43
CA PHE A 90 8.78 -12.94 -6.33
C PHE A 90 9.08 -13.73 -7.61
N ARG A 91 9.54 -14.98 -7.50
CA ARG A 91 9.80 -15.87 -8.65
C ARG A 91 8.59 -16.06 -9.55
N THR A 92 7.39 -16.06 -8.95
CA THR A 92 6.15 -16.30 -9.69
C THR A 92 5.71 -15.10 -10.53
N PHE A 93 6.02 -13.86 -10.08
CA PHE A 93 5.43 -12.65 -10.66
C PHE A 93 6.43 -11.67 -11.26
N HIS A 94 7.74 -11.87 -11.14
CA HIS A 94 8.75 -10.92 -11.62
C HIS A 94 8.72 -10.65 -13.13
N ASP A 95 8.13 -11.55 -13.92
CA ASP A 95 7.97 -11.45 -15.38
C ASP A 95 6.54 -11.14 -15.83
N ILE A 96 5.61 -10.94 -14.88
CA ILE A 96 4.19 -10.68 -15.14
C ILE A 96 3.78 -9.28 -14.70
N ALA A 97 4.33 -8.81 -13.59
CA ALA A 97 4.00 -7.53 -12.98
C ALA A 97 4.90 -6.40 -13.48
N ASP A 98 4.40 -5.16 -13.39
CA ASP A 98 5.21 -3.96 -13.64
C ASP A 98 5.97 -3.50 -12.38
N TYR A 99 5.52 -3.89 -11.19
CA TYR A 99 6.25 -3.75 -9.93
C TYR A 99 5.79 -4.79 -8.91
N ILE A 100 6.64 -5.09 -7.93
CA ILE A 100 6.33 -5.99 -6.83
C ILE A 100 6.36 -5.24 -5.52
N THR A 101 5.29 -5.39 -4.73
CA THR A 101 5.18 -4.85 -3.37
C THR A 101 5.45 -5.93 -2.33
N ILE A 102 6.45 -5.71 -1.50
CA ILE A 102 6.74 -6.53 -0.32
C ILE A 102 5.93 -5.98 0.85
N ASN A 103 4.88 -6.71 1.25
CA ASN A 103 3.95 -6.26 2.28
C ASN A 103 4.35 -6.79 3.66
N ILE A 104 4.97 -5.94 4.46
CA ILE A 104 5.41 -6.25 5.84
C ILE A 104 4.51 -5.63 6.91
N SER A 105 3.33 -5.15 6.56
CA SER A 105 2.58 -4.17 7.36
C SER A 105 1.20 -4.63 7.84
N SER A 106 0.71 -5.81 7.44
CA SER A 106 -0.63 -6.24 7.82
C SER A 106 -0.76 -6.47 9.34
N PRO A 107 -1.76 -5.85 9.98
CA PRO A 107 -2.07 -6.15 11.38
C PRO A 107 -2.79 -7.49 11.56
N ASN A 108 -3.33 -8.04 10.46
CA ASN A 108 -4.19 -9.22 10.47
C ASN A 108 -3.41 -10.54 10.27
N THR A 109 -2.09 -10.47 10.22
CA THR A 109 -1.18 -11.61 10.14
C THR A 109 -0.23 -11.55 11.33
N GLN A 110 -0.28 -12.57 12.18
CA GLN A 110 0.47 -12.61 13.44
C GLN A 110 1.97 -12.35 13.19
N ASN A 111 2.57 -11.50 14.00
CA ASN A 111 3.99 -11.15 14.00
C ASN A 111 4.57 -10.66 12.64
N LEU A 112 3.73 -10.32 11.66
CA LEU A 112 4.23 -9.82 10.36
C LEU A 112 4.94 -8.47 10.54
N ARG A 113 4.45 -7.63 11.44
CA ARG A 113 5.04 -6.31 11.75
C ARG A 113 6.40 -6.38 12.46
N GLU A 114 6.82 -7.55 12.93
CA GLU A 114 8.21 -7.75 13.41
C GLU A 114 9.23 -7.55 12.28
N LEU A 115 8.81 -7.69 11.01
CA LEU A 115 9.65 -7.37 9.86
C LEU A 115 9.99 -5.87 9.74
N HIS A 116 9.44 -4.99 10.61
CA HIS A 116 9.93 -3.61 10.76
C HIS A 116 11.16 -3.51 11.70
N GLU A 117 11.59 -4.60 12.33
CA GLU A 117 12.84 -4.65 13.07
C GLU A 117 14.02 -4.61 12.09
N GLU A 118 15.00 -3.75 12.38
CA GLU A 118 16.10 -3.41 11.48
C GLU A 118 16.78 -4.64 10.87
N LYS A 119 17.21 -5.60 11.71
CA LYS A 119 17.90 -6.81 11.24
C LYS A 119 17.03 -7.68 10.34
N LYS A 120 15.78 -7.94 10.75
CA LYS A 120 14.83 -8.76 9.98
C LYS A 120 14.46 -8.11 8.66
N PHE A 121 14.32 -6.78 8.65
CA PHE A 121 13.99 -6.03 7.44
C PHE A 121 15.18 -6.02 6.46
N ASP A 122 16.38 -5.75 6.94
CA ASP A 122 17.60 -5.76 6.11
C ASP A 122 17.85 -7.15 5.51
N GLU A 123 17.67 -8.21 6.30
CA GLU A 123 17.78 -9.60 5.81
C GLU A 123 16.75 -9.90 4.71
N LEU A 124 15.49 -9.56 4.92
CA LEU A 124 14.44 -9.76 3.92
C LEU A 124 14.78 -9.03 2.61
N MET A 125 15.19 -7.76 2.67
CA MET A 125 15.58 -6.99 1.50
C MET A 125 16.80 -7.60 0.82
N THR A 126 17.81 -8.01 1.57
CA THR A 126 19.00 -8.70 1.03
C THR A 126 18.59 -9.92 0.22
N GLN A 127 17.73 -10.77 0.75
CA GLN A 127 17.30 -12.00 0.05
C GLN A 127 16.45 -11.70 -1.20
N ILE A 128 15.55 -10.72 -1.15
CA ILE A 128 14.76 -10.31 -2.31
C ILE A 128 15.65 -9.77 -3.42
N PHE A 129 16.62 -8.89 -3.10
CA PHE A 129 17.51 -8.32 -4.11
C PHE A 129 18.55 -9.33 -4.65
N ASN A 130 19.00 -10.28 -3.82
CA ASN A 130 19.80 -11.42 -4.29
C ASN A 130 18.99 -12.28 -5.29
N GLU A 131 17.74 -12.56 -4.99
CA GLU A 131 16.86 -13.33 -5.88
C GLU A 131 16.59 -12.58 -7.18
N LYS A 132 16.36 -11.27 -7.09
CA LYS A 132 16.23 -10.37 -8.24
C LYS A 132 17.47 -10.46 -9.16
N GLY A 133 18.66 -10.43 -8.57
CA GLY A 133 19.92 -10.59 -9.30
C GLY A 133 20.08 -11.95 -9.98
N LYS A 134 19.75 -13.06 -9.26
CA LYS A 134 19.78 -14.41 -9.83
C LYS A 134 18.88 -14.58 -11.05
N LEU A 135 17.72 -13.89 -11.05
CA LEU A 135 16.75 -13.96 -12.14
C LEU A 135 17.01 -12.90 -13.23
N ASN A 136 18.07 -12.10 -13.13
CA ASN A 136 18.35 -10.96 -14.00
C ASN A 136 17.11 -10.07 -14.22
N SER A 137 16.33 -9.88 -13.15
CA SER A 137 15.08 -9.13 -13.23
C SER A 137 15.31 -7.65 -12.95
N GLU A 138 14.78 -6.79 -13.80
CA GLU A 138 14.82 -5.33 -13.59
C GLU A 138 13.52 -4.79 -12.91
N ILE A 139 12.62 -5.68 -12.49
CA ILE A 139 11.33 -5.27 -11.91
C ILE A 139 11.52 -4.35 -10.69
N PRO A 140 10.79 -3.23 -10.60
CA PRO A 140 10.82 -2.36 -9.43
C PRO A 140 10.31 -3.05 -8.18
N ILE A 141 11.05 -2.93 -7.08
CA ILE A 141 10.63 -3.37 -5.75
C ILE A 141 10.07 -2.20 -4.99
N VAL A 142 8.90 -2.40 -4.41
CA VAL A 142 8.17 -1.48 -3.54
C VAL A 142 7.96 -2.14 -2.18
N VAL A 143 7.98 -1.38 -1.09
CA VAL A 143 7.72 -1.90 0.26
C VAL A 143 6.49 -1.23 0.84
N LYS A 144 5.57 -1.99 1.44
CA LYS A 144 4.39 -1.44 2.12
C LYS A 144 4.52 -1.55 3.62
N ILE A 145 4.48 -0.40 4.30
CA ILE A 145 4.70 -0.29 5.75
C ILE A 145 3.42 -0.01 6.53
N SER A 146 3.48 -0.28 7.84
CA SER A 146 2.40 0.02 8.80
C SER A 146 2.35 1.52 9.12
N PRO A 147 1.17 2.11 9.35
CA PRO A 147 1.06 3.46 9.90
C PRO A 147 1.47 3.52 11.38
N ASP A 148 1.52 2.39 12.07
CA ASP A 148 1.81 2.28 13.49
C ASP A 148 3.33 2.07 13.76
N VAL A 149 4.19 2.43 12.78
CA VAL A 149 5.65 2.43 12.93
C VAL A 149 6.05 3.51 13.94
N LYS A 150 6.88 3.13 14.92
CA LYS A 150 7.41 4.05 15.92
C LYS A 150 8.43 5.01 15.30
N ASP A 151 8.49 6.23 15.83
CA ASP A 151 9.34 7.30 15.29
C ASP A 151 10.83 6.94 15.27
N ASP A 152 11.32 6.23 16.28
CA ASP A 152 12.70 5.75 16.39
C ASP A 152 13.11 4.73 15.32
N LYS A 153 12.14 4.13 14.63
CA LYS A 153 12.37 3.16 13.53
C LYS A 153 12.35 3.79 12.14
N ILE A 154 11.80 5.00 11.98
CA ILE A 154 11.57 5.61 10.65
C ILE A 154 12.88 5.81 9.90
N GLU A 155 13.89 6.40 10.53
CA GLU A 155 15.20 6.65 9.92
C GLU A 155 15.90 5.36 9.51
N LYS A 156 15.84 4.33 10.34
CA LYS A 156 16.44 3.02 10.08
C LYS A 156 15.77 2.33 8.89
N ILE A 157 14.44 2.34 8.85
CA ILE A 157 13.67 1.80 7.71
C ILE A 157 14.03 2.56 6.43
N ALA A 158 14.04 3.90 6.47
CA ALA A 158 14.41 4.72 5.32
C ALA A 158 15.83 4.42 4.82
N SER A 159 16.79 4.25 5.73
CA SER A 159 18.17 3.89 5.39
C SER A 159 18.28 2.54 4.69
N ILE A 160 17.53 1.52 5.16
CA ILE A 160 17.48 0.20 4.52
C ILE A 160 16.85 0.28 3.13
N LEU A 161 15.74 1.02 2.97
CA LEU A 161 15.11 1.22 1.67
C LEU A 161 16.10 1.84 0.65
N ILE A 162 16.85 2.85 1.07
CA ILE A 162 17.87 3.51 0.23
C ILE A 162 19.02 2.55 -0.07
N LYS A 163 19.56 1.86 0.94
CA LYS A 163 20.68 0.91 0.84
C LYS A 163 20.43 -0.14 -0.24
N HIS A 164 19.23 -0.71 -0.27
CA HIS A 164 18.86 -1.76 -1.23
C HIS A 164 18.34 -1.24 -2.57
N GLY A 165 18.19 0.07 -2.76
CA GLY A 165 17.70 0.63 -4.02
C GLY A 165 16.21 0.34 -4.26
N VAL A 166 15.41 0.26 -3.18
CA VAL A 166 13.95 0.15 -3.26
C VAL A 166 13.42 1.36 -4.04
N LYS A 167 12.51 1.13 -5.00
CA LYS A 167 12.04 2.20 -5.90
C LYS A 167 10.97 3.08 -5.27
N ALA A 168 10.08 2.49 -4.46
CA ALA A 168 9.07 3.26 -3.74
C ALA A 168 8.69 2.60 -2.42
N VAL A 169 8.14 3.40 -1.51
CA VAL A 169 7.52 2.93 -0.27
C VAL A 169 6.04 3.34 -0.24
N ILE A 170 5.15 2.38 0.07
CA ILE A 170 3.72 2.64 0.22
C ILE A 170 3.44 2.98 1.69
N ILE A 171 2.95 4.19 1.92
CA ILE A 171 2.57 4.73 3.23
C ILE A 171 1.10 5.14 3.19
N SER A 172 0.19 4.36 3.79
CA SER A 172 0.44 3.23 4.67
C SER A 172 -0.60 2.12 4.50
N ASN A 173 -0.41 1.03 5.25
CA ASN A 173 -1.46 0.05 5.49
C ASN A 173 -2.51 0.62 6.46
N THR A 174 -3.41 -0.23 6.97
CA THR A 174 -4.43 0.09 7.98
C THR A 174 -3.84 0.17 9.39
N THR A 175 -4.46 0.97 10.27
CA THR A 175 -4.02 1.15 11.67
C THR A 175 -4.85 0.35 12.65
N GLU A 176 -4.27 -0.02 13.79
CA GLU A 176 -4.99 -0.52 14.96
C GLU A 176 -5.16 0.54 16.06
N ALA A 177 -4.52 1.70 15.89
CA ALA A 177 -4.61 2.85 16.80
C ALA A 177 -5.74 3.83 16.43
N ASN A 178 -5.92 4.87 17.28
CA ASN A 178 -6.76 6.04 17.04
C ASN A 178 -8.24 5.73 16.75
N ARG A 179 -8.89 5.03 17.66
CA ARG A 179 -10.31 4.67 17.55
C ARG A 179 -11.22 5.44 18.50
N ASP A 180 -10.66 6.20 19.43
CA ASP A 180 -11.44 6.86 20.50
C ASP A 180 -12.44 7.87 19.94
N ASP A 181 -12.02 8.62 18.91
CA ASP A 181 -12.85 9.63 18.26
C ASP A 181 -13.89 9.07 17.27
N LEU A 182 -13.88 7.74 17.01
CA LEU A 182 -14.85 7.13 16.11
C LEU A 182 -16.23 7.06 16.77
N LYS A 183 -17.26 7.33 15.95
CA LYS A 183 -18.66 7.41 16.38
C LYS A 183 -19.37 6.07 16.34
N ASN A 184 -19.06 5.25 15.33
CA ASN A 184 -19.74 4.00 15.10
C ASN A 184 -19.42 2.96 16.17
N ILE A 185 -20.43 2.20 16.59
CA ILE A 185 -20.31 1.16 17.63
C ILE A 185 -19.28 0.06 17.27
N SER A 186 -19.11 -0.22 15.98
CA SER A 186 -18.13 -1.20 15.50
C SER A 186 -16.67 -0.76 15.68
N LYS A 187 -16.40 0.43 16.24
CA LYS A 187 -15.04 0.89 16.54
C LYS A 187 -14.23 -0.07 17.42
N HIS A 188 -14.90 -0.90 18.21
CA HIS A 188 -14.29 -1.87 19.12
C HIS A 188 -13.91 -3.19 18.43
N GLU A 189 -14.28 -3.37 17.16
CA GLU A 189 -13.94 -4.57 16.41
C GLU A 189 -12.43 -4.70 16.17
N LYS A 190 -11.88 -5.92 16.31
CA LYS A 190 -10.47 -6.20 15.99
C LYS A 190 -10.22 -6.11 14.49
N GLY A 191 -9.05 -5.60 14.10
CA GLY A 191 -8.63 -5.49 12.69
C GLY A 191 -8.07 -4.12 12.35
N GLY A 192 -7.69 -3.90 11.12
CA GLY A 192 -7.12 -2.63 10.66
C GLY A 192 -8.18 -1.63 10.24
N LEU A 193 -8.10 -0.41 10.76
CA LEU A 193 -8.92 0.75 10.41
C LEU A 193 -8.39 1.42 9.15
N SER A 194 -9.28 1.72 8.21
CA SER A 194 -9.01 2.45 6.97
C SER A 194 -10.10 3.51 6.70
N GLY A 195 -9.89 4.34 5.70
CA GLY A 195 -10.81 5.43 5.35
C GLY A 195 -10.37 6.77 5.93
N LYS A 196 -11.32 7.69 6.08
CA LYS A 196 -11.07 9.09 6.45
C LYS A 196 -10.24 9.28 7.74
N PRO A 197 -10.45 8.49 8.81
CA PRO A 197 -9.66 8.63 10.04
C PRO A 197 -8.15 8.37 9.84
N LEU A 198 -7.77 7.63 8.79
CA LEU A 198 -6.37 7.32 8.49
C LEU A 198 -5.63 8.47 7.79
N GLU A 199 -6.33 9.49 7.28
CA GLU A 199 -5.73 10.56 6.47
C GLU A 199 -4.61 11.29 7.22
N LYS A 200 -4.91 11.83 8.39
CA LYS A 200 -3.96 12.60 9.21
C LYS A 200 -2.73 11.77 9.60
N ILE A 201 -2.96 10.53 10.04
CA ILE A 201 -1.88 9.61 10.46
C ILE A 201 -0.96 9.32 9.27
N SER A 202 -1.54 8.97 8.12
CA SER A 202 -0.79 8.67 6.90
C SER A 202 0.00 9.90 6.44
N ASN A 203 -0.60 11.11 6.43
CA ASN A 203 0.09 12.33 6.01
C ASN A 203 1.27 12.68 6.92
N GLN A 204 1.10 12.53 8.24
CA GLN A 204 2.20 12.75 9.20
C GLN A 204 3.35 11.76 8.98
N LEU A 205 3.04 10.49 8.75
CA LEU A 205 4.06 9.49 8.49
C LEU A 205 4.77 9.73 7.16
N ILE A 206 4.04 10.11 6.10
CA ILE A 206 4.62 10.49 4.80
C ILE A 206 5.63 11.63 4.98
N LYS A 207 5.28 12.70 5.71
CA LYS A 207 6.19 13.83 5.99
C LYS A 207 7.50 13.37 6.64
N LYS A 208 7.40 12.50 7.64
CA LYS A 208 8.57 11.96 8.34
C LYS A 208 9.47 11.16 7.39
N PHE A 209 8.89 10.24 6.62
CA PHE A 209 9.65 9.46 5.64
C PHE A 209 10.22 10.33 4.52
N TYR A 210 9.48 11.30 4.00
CA TYR A 210 9.93 12.20 2.95
C TYR A 210 11.25 12.90 3.32
N LYS A 211 11.37 13.35 4.57
CA LYS A 211 12.58 13.97 5.11
C LYS A 211 13.79 13.01 5.06
N PHE A 212 13.63 11.76 5.50
CA PHE A 212 14.74 10.80 5.56
C PHE A 212 15.07 10.17 4.20
N LEU A 213 14.08 9.97 3.34
CA LEU A 213 14.28 9.41 2.01
C LEU A 213 14.96 10.40 1.05
N ASN A 214 14.82 11.69 1.28
CA ASN A 214 15.52 12.76 0.56
C ASN A 214 15.50 12.59 -0.97
N GLY A 215 14.35 12.24 -1.54
CA GLY A 215 14.15 12.05 -2.98
C GLY A 215 14.78 10.79 -3.59
N LYS A 216 15.43 9.92 -2.79
CA LYS A 216 16.07 8.68 -3.27
C LYS A 216 15.10 7.52 -3.46
N VAL A 217 13.96 7.56 -2.78
CA VAL A 217 12.89 6.56 -2.84
C VAL A 217 11.57 7.30 -2.97
N ASP A 218 10.75 6.94 -3.95
CA ASP A 218 9.44 7.53 -4.13
C ASP A 218 8.46 7.12 -3.02
N ILE A 219 7.47 7.96 -2.73
CA ILE A 219 6.41 7.64 -1.77
C ILE A 219 5.08 7.47 -2.50
N ILE A 220 4.45 6.31 -2.31
CA ILE A 220 3.07 6.07 -2.73
C ILE A 220 2.17 6.30 -1.52
N GLY A 221 1.44 7.41 -1.51
CA GLY A 221 0.57 7.80 -0.40
C GLY A 221 -0.76 7.06 -0.41
N VAL A 222 -1.14 6.47 0.73
CA VAL A 222 -2.40 5.72 0.92
C VAL A 222 -3.02 6.08 2.27
N GLY A 223 -4.35 6.14 2.31
CA GLY A 223 -5.13 6.35 3.53
C GLY A 223 -5.88 7.68 3.53
N GLY A 224 -7.20 7.61 3.62
CA GLY A 224 -8.09 8.76 3.72
C GLY A 224 -8.29 9.57 2.42
N ILE A 225 -7.89 9.05 1.27
CA ILE A 225 -8.09 9.75 0.00
C ILE A 225 -9.53 9.56 -0.47
N ASP A 226 -10.30 10.67 -0.52
CA ASP A 226 -11.72 10.72 -0.91
C ASP A 226 -12.08 11.92 -1.79
N SER A 227 -11.17 12.88 -1.96
CA SER A 227 -11.39 14.17 -2.63
C SER A 227 -10.11 14.72 -3.26
N GLY A 228 -10.22 15.73 -4.11
CA GLY A 228 -9.07 16.46 -4.63
C GLY A 228 -8.25 17.13 -3.54
N LYS A 229 -8.90 17.58 -2.46
CA LYS A 229 -8.22 18.19 -1.30
C LYS A 229 -7.37 17.16 -0.55
N SER A 230 -7.92 16.00 -0.18
CA SER A 230 -7.17 14.94 0.51
C SER A 230 -6.03 14.39 -0.36
N ALA A 231 -6.23 14.31 -1.69
CA ALA A 231 -5.17 13.99 -2.63
C ALA A 231 -4.06 15.06 -2.65
N TYR A 232 -4.44 16.33 -2.75
CA TYR A 232 -3.50 17.46 -2.72
C TYR A 232 -2.66 17.49 -1.44
N ASP A 233 -3.30 17.31 -0.26
CA ASP A 233 -2.61 17.30 1.02
C ASP A 233 -1.60 16.14 1.13
N LYS A 234 -1.89 15.03 0.50
CA LYS A 234 -0.98 13.88 0.47
C LYS A 234 0.26 14.14 -0.39
N PHE A 235 0.11 14.86 -1.52
CA PHE A 235 1.26 15.34 -2.29
C PHE A 235 2.07 16.38 -1.52
N LEU A 236 1.41 17.33 -0.86
CA LEU A 236 2.10 18.29 0.02
C LEU A 236 2.89 17.58 1.12
N ALA A 237 2.40 16.46 1.63
CA ALA A 237 3.11 15.66 2.63
C ALA A 237 4.38 14.98 2.08
N GLY A 238 4.50 14.80 0.76
CA GLY A 238 5.67 14.22 0.11
C GLY A 238 5.39 12.97 -0.75
N ALA A 239 4.12 12.60 -0.97
CA ALA A 239 3.80 11.51 -1.87
C ALA A 239 4.06 11.89 -3.34
N SER A 240 4.64 10.97 -4.14
CA SER A 240 4.80 11.09 -5.59
C SER A 240 3.64 10.45 -6.36
N PHE A 241 3.04 9.42 -5.77
CA PHE A 241 1.91 8.67 -6.31
C PHE A 241 0.87 8.43 -5.21
N LEU A 242 -0.37 8.12 -5.63
CA LEU A 242 -1.47 7.88 -4.70
C LEU A 242 -2.16 6.54 -4.97
N GLN A 243 -2.57 5.87 -3.90
CA GLN A 243 -3.48 4.72 -3.94
C GLN A 243 -4.70 5.01 -3.06
N LEU A 244 -5.85 4.48 -3.43
CA LEU A 244 -7.06 4.51 -2.61
C LEU A 244 -7.80 3.17 -2.64
N TYR A 245 -8.55 2.91 -1.59
CA TYR A 245 -9.44 1.74 -1.50
C TYR A 245 -10.78 2.14 -0.86
N THR A 246 -10.79 2.51 0.41
CA THR A 246 -12.02 2.80 1.18
C THR A 246 -12.80 3.98 0.61
N GLY A 247 -12.11 5.00 0.06
CA GLY A 247 -12.77 6.12 -0.61
C GLY A 247 -13.73 5.65 -1.72
N MET A 248 -13.33 4.63 -2.52
CA MET A 248 -14.19 4.07 -3.56
C MET A 248 -15.41 3.32 -2.99
N VAL A 249 -15.31 2.73 -1.80
CA VAL A 249 -16.45 2.06 -1.14
C VAL A 249 -17.55 3.04 -0.77
N TYR A 250 -17.18 4.29 -0.42
CA TYR A 250 -18.13 5.34 -0.03
C TYR A 250 -18.56 6.24 -1.19
N GLN A 251 -17.62 6.62 -2.06
CA GLN A 251 -17.85 7.58 -3.16
C GLN A 251 -18.20 6.91 -4.49
N GLY A 252 -18.09 5.57 -4.57
CA GLY A 252 -18.38 4.81 -5.78
C GLY A 252 -17.29 4.87 -6.85
N PRO A 253 -17.56 4.25 -8.03
CA PRO A 253 -16.54 4.05 -9.07
C PRO A 253 -16.05 5.33 -9.75
N ASN A 254 -16.81 6.42 -9.69
CA ASN A 254 -16.45 7.71 -10.31
C ASN A 254 -15.46 8.54 -9.47
N ILE A 255 -15.06 8.06 -8.30
CA ILE A 255 -14.20 8.81 -7.36
C ILE A 255 -12.91 9.32 -8.02
N VAL A 256 -12.27 8.51 -8.88
CA VAL A 256 -10.99 8.91 -9.50
C VAL A 256 -11.17 10.09 -10.43
N SER A 257 -12.22 10.08 -11.27
CA SER A 257 -12.56 11.20 -12.15
C SER A 257 -12.87 12.47 -11.36
N LYS A 258 -13.62 12.34 -10.25
CA LYS A 258 -13.93 13.42 -9.31
C LYS A 258 -12.64 14.01 -8.73
N ILE A 259 -11.80 13.17 -8.13
CA ILE A 259 -10.52 13.60 -7.53
C ILE A 259 -9.64 14.32 -8.53
N LYS A 260 -9.48 13.77 -9.74
CA LYS A 260 -8.67 14.39 -10.81
C LYS A 260 -9.21 15.78 -11.19
N LYS A 261 -10.53 15.94 -11.33
CA LYS A 261 -11.17 17.23 -11.64
C LYS A 261 -10.95 18.25 -10.52
N GLU A 262 -11.20 17.87 -9.27
CA GLU A 262 -11.02 18.72 -8.09
C GLU A 262 -9.55 19.12 -7.92
N LEU A 263 -8.63 18.15 -8.02
CA LEU A 263 -7.20 18.39 -7.92
C LEU A 263 -6.70 19.36 -9.00
N LYS A 264 -7.15 19.16 -10.26
CA LYS A 264 -6.84 20.10 -11.37
C LYS A 264 -7.28 21.52 -11.03
N GLN A 265 -8.49 21.71 -10.47
CA GLN A 265 -8.98 23.03 -10.10
C GLN A 265 -8.15 23.66 -8.96
N ILE A 266 -7.73 22.86 -7.95
CA ILE A 266 -6.83 23.31 -6.88
C ILE A 266 -5.50 23.81 -7.45
N LEU A 267 -4.89 23.05 -8.36
CA LEU A 267 -3.62 23.40 -8.98
C LEU A 267 -3.70 24.69 -9.80
N ILE A 268 -4.80 24.87 -10.58
CA ILE A 268 -5.06 26.10 -11.35
C ILE A 268 -5.20 27.31 -10.40
N ASN A 269 -6.03 27.18 -9.37
CA ASN A 269 -6.27 28.28 -8.39
C ASN A 269 -4.98 28.68 -7.65
N LYS A 270 -4.10 27.72 -7.38
CA LYS A 270 -2.80 27.94 -6.75
C LYS A 270 -1.69 28.31 -7.73
N LYS A 271 -1.98 28.46 -9.02
CA LYS A 271 -1.03 28.80 -10.10
C LYS A 271 0.18 27.85 -10.16
N VAL A 272 -0.02 26.58 -9.82
CA VAL A 272 1.03 25.54 -9.89
C VAL A 272 1.27 25.19 -11.35
N LYS A 273 2.48 25.39 -11.85
CA LYS A 273 2.88 25.12 -13.25
C LYS A 273 3.34 23.69 -13.44
N ASN A 274 4.05 23.15 -12.45
CA ASN A 274 4.57 21.79 -12.47
C ASN A 274 4.15 21.06 -11.19
N PHE A 275 3.53 19.91 -11.36
CA PHE A 275 3.06 19.09 -10.25
C PHE A 275 4.15 18.75 -9.23
N LYS A 276 5.39 18.55 -9.67
CA LYS A 276 6.54 18.29 -8.79
C LYS A 276 6.81 19.42 -7.80
N GLU A 277 6.36 20.64 -8.10
CA GLU A 277 6.58 21.81 -7.22
C GLU A 277 5.84 21.72 -5.89
N ILE A 278 4.79 20.91 -5.80
CA ILE A 278 3.99 20.75 -4.58
C ILE A 278 4.44 19.59 -3.68
N ILE A 279 5.23 18.65 -4.22
CA ILE A 279 5.63 17.45 -3.47
C ILE A 279 6.53 17.84 -2.30
N GLY A 280 6.09 17.51 -1.08
CA GLY A 280 6.83 17.81 0.14
C GLY A 280 6.82 19.29 0.57
N LYS A 281 5.94 20.11 0.00
CA LYS A 281 5.81 21.56 0.31
C LYS A 281 4.75 21.83 1.40
N SER A 282 4.41 20.86 2.24
CA SER A 282 3.54 21.14 3.37
C SER A 282 4.24 22.11 4.34
N GLU A 283 3.65 23.28 4.50
CA GLU A 283 3.97 24.16 5.63
C GLU A 283 3.70 23.41 6.93
N TYR A 284 4.58 23.61 7.93
CA TYR A 284 4.56 22.94 9.24
C TYR A 284 3.31 23.25 10.03
#